data_ec0dac290fe1b556460ce86f4bfbabc8
#
_entry.id   ec0dac290fe1b556460ce86f4bfbabc8
#
_cell.length_a   1.000
_cell.length_b   1.000
_cell.length_c   1.000
_cell.angle_alpha   90.00
_cell.angle_beta   90.00
_cell.angle_gamma   90.00
#
_symmetry.space_group_name_H-M   'P 1'
#
loop_
_entity.id
_entity.type
_entity.pdbx_description
1 polymer ?
#
loop_
_entity_poly.entity_id
_entity_poly.type
_entity_poly.pdbx_seq_one_letter_code
_entity_poly.pdbx_strand_id
1 'polypeptide(L)'
;MIQVEGSLKARLAVWLVVTVSALGVLLLVEAYFSSQRAAERAYDSQLEAAALTIAEAVQWEAGQPVVEIPSAALQILATRHQERVFYAVLDADGQTISGNLNMAIPREWQRQAALQPTWFSETHRGTPWRLHGRELDSAGWETQDPVQIWV
;
A
#
# COMPACT_ATOMS: atom_id res chain seq x y z
N MET A 1 -55.16 -25.02 20.51
CA MET A 1 -54.88 -24.14 21.67
C MET A 1 -53.50 -24.50 22.19
N ILE A 2 -52.47 -23.85 21.69
CA ILE A 2 -51.09 -24.12 22.09
C ILE A 2 -50.82 -23.20 23.28
N GLN A 3 -50.80 -23.76 24.48
CA GLN A 3 -50.39 -23.06 25.68
C GLN A 3 -48.86 -22.92 25.66
N VAL A 4 -48.39 -21.71 25.36
CA VAL A 4 -46.98 -21.35 25.52
C VAL A 4 -46.80 -20.82 26.94
N GLU A 5 -46.69 -21.73 27.90
CA GLU A 5 -46.21 -21.43 29.26
C GLU A 5 -44.68 -21.31 29.26
N GLY A 6 -44.17 -20.32 28.57
CA GLY A 6 -42.79 -19.89 28.75
C GLY A 6 -42.73 -18.98 29.96
N SER A 7 -42.19 -19.46 31.08
CA SER A 7 -41.88 -18.64 32.26
C SER A 7 -41.22 -17.33 31.81
N LEU A 8 -41.61 -16.18 32.39
CA LEU A 8 -41.03 -14.85 32.12
C LEU A 8 -39.51 -14.90 32.16
N LYS A 9 -38.97 -15.70 33.06
CA LYS A 9 -37.50 -15.96 33.17
C LYS A 9 -36.93 -16.61 31.93
N ALA A 10 -37.62 -17.56 31.29
CA ALA A 10 -37.13 -18.21 30.07
C ALA A 10 -37.13 -17.25 28.89
N ARG A 11 -38.12 -16.39 28.76
CA ARG A 11 -38.13 -15.34 27.72
C ARG A 11 -37.02 -14.34 27.91
N LEU A 12 -36.79 -13.86 29.13
CA LEU A 12 -35.68 -12.96 29.45
C LEU A 12 -34.32 -13.63 29.17
N ALA A 13 -34.14 -14.90 29.54
CA ALA A 13 -32.91 -15.63 29.26
C ALA A 13 -32.65 -15.76 27.76
N VAL A 14 -33.64 -16.07 26.95
CA VAL A 14 -33.54 -16.16 25.49
C VAL A 14 -33.15 -14.81 24.89
N TRP A 15 -33.83 -13.73 25.30
CA TRP A 15 -33.49 -12.38 24.84
C TRP A 15 -32.06 -11.96 25.21
N LEU A 16 -31.62 -12.30 26.42
CA LEU A 16 -30.27 -12.05 26.86
C LEU A 16 -29.26 -12.79 25.99
N VAL A 17 -29.47 -14.09 25.75
CA VAL A 17 -28.59 -14.92 24.92
C VAL A 17 -28.55 -14.39 23.50
N VAL A 18 -29.71 -14.03 22.91
CA VAL A 18 -29.76 -13.48 21.55
C VAL A 18 -29.00 -12.15 21.45
N THR A 19 -29.20 -11.23 22.40
CA THR A 19 -28.50 -9.94 22.39
C THR A 19 -27.01 -10.11 22.58
N VAL A 20 -26.56 -10.93 23.51
CA VAL A 20 -25.14 -11.20 23.75
C VAL A 20 -24.51 -11.87 22.52
N SER A 21 -25.21 -12.84 21.92
CA SER A 21 -24.73 -13.51 20.70
C SER A 21 -24.64 -12.54 19.52
N ALA A 22 -25.66 -11.70 19.32
CA ALA A 22 -25.66 -10.68 18.27
C ALA A 22 -24.51 -9.68 18.45
N LEU A 23 -24.26 -9.23 19.68
CA LEU A 23 -23.15 -8.35 19.99
C LEU A 23 -21.81 -9.05 19.76
N GLY A 24 -21.68 -10.32 20.15
CA GLY A 24 -20.48 -11.13 19.91
C GLY A 24 -20.14 -11.26 18.42
N VAL A 25 -21.15 -11.56 17.60
CA VAL A 25 -21.00 -11.63 16.13
C VAL A 25 -20.58 -10.27 15.56
N LEU A 26 -21.21 -9.18 16.00
CA LEU A 26 -20.86 -7.83 15.56
C LEU A 26 -19.40 -7.49 15.86
N LEU A 27 -18.93 -7.79 17.08
CA LEU A 27 -17.55 -7.57 17.47
C LEU A 27 -16.55 -8.42 16.67
N LEU A 28 -16.89 -9.68 16.36
CA LEU A 28 -16.06 -10.54 15.52
C LEU A 28 -15.94 -10.00 14.10
N VAL A 29 -17.04 -9.53 13.52
CA VAL A 29 -17.06 -8.91 12.19
C VAL A 29 -16.21 -7.65 12.18
N GLU A 30 -16.38 -6.78 13.17
CA GLU A 30 -15.56 -5.55 13.29
C GLU A 30 -14.08 -5.86 13.47
N ALA A 31 -13.74 -6.82 14.33
CA ALA A 31 -12.36 -7.25 14.54
C ALA A 31 -11.73 -7.79 13.25
N TYR A 32 -12.48 -8.56 12.46
CA TYR A 32 -12.01 -9.09 11.17
C TYR A 32 -11.69 -7.97 10.18
N PHE A 33 -12.62 -7.03 9.98
CA PHE A 33 -12.39 -5.89 9.08
C PHE A 33 -11.30 -4.94 9.57
N SER A 34 -11.22 -4.72 10.88
CA SER A 34 -10.18 -3.89 11.48
C SER A 34 -8.78 -4.49 11.27
N SER A 35 -8.66 -5.80 11.43
CA SER A 35 -7.39 -6.51 11.20
C SER A 35 -6.93 -6.41 9.75
N GLN A 36 -7.83 -6.57 8.78
CA GLN A 36 -7.48 -6.42 7.36
C GLN A 36 -7.03 -4.99 7.03
N ARG A 37 -7.76 -3.97 7.49
CA ARG A 37 -7.37 -2.57 7.29
C ARG A 37 -6.03 -2.23 7.96
N ALA A 38 -5.71 -2.84 9.08
CA ALA A 38 -4.42 -2.63 9.74
C ALA A 38 -3.27 -3.23 8.93
N ALA A 39 -3.46 -4.41 8.34
CA ALA A 39 -2.48 -5.02 7.46
C ALA A 39 -2.24 -4.18 6.21
N GLU A 40 -3.29 -3.73 5.52
CA GLU A 40 -3.17 -2.86 4.34
C GLU A 40 -2.40 -1.57 4.65
N ARG A 41 -2.69 -0.91 5.77
CA ARG A 41 -1.96 0.30 6.19
C ARG A 41 -0.49 0.04 6.49
N ALA A 42 -0.17 -1.12 7.06
CA ALA A 42 1.21 -1.50 7.31
C ALA A 42 1.99 -1.69 6.02
N TYR A 43 1.39 -2.33 5.01
CA TYR A 43 2.00 -2.48 3.68
C TYR A 43 2.14 -1.12 2.99
N ASP A 44 1.12 -0.28 2.99
CA ASP A 44 1.18 1.05 2.39
C ASP A 44 2.28 1.90 3.03
N SER A 45 2.45 1.85 4.35
CA SER A 45 3.53 2.54 5.06
C SER A 45 4.92 2.00 4.71
N GLN A 46 5.05 0.69 4.46
CA GLN A 46 6.33 0.11 4.01
C GLN A 46 6.69 0.55 2.60
N LEU A 47 5.73 0.57 1.67
CA LEU A 47 5.94 1.04 0.30
C LEU A 47 6.33 2.53 0.29
N GLU A 48 5.68 3.35 1.11
CA GLU A 48 6.03 4.76 1.25
C GLU A 48 7.44 4.95 1.79
N ALA A 49 7.83 4.21 2.83
CA ALA A 49 9.17 4.26 3.38
C ALA A 49 10.23 3.80 2.37
N ALA A 50 9.91 2.76 1.58
CA ALA A 50 10.78 2.29 0.51
C ALA A 50 10.94 3.35 -0.59
N ALA A 51 9.85 3.98 -1.01
CA ALA A 51 9.89 5.05 -2.00
C ALA A 51 10.72 6.25 -1.52
N LEU A 52 10.61 6.63 -0.26
CA LEU A 52 11.42 7.69 0.35
C LEU A 52 12.91 7.33 0.36
N THR A 53 13.24 6.09 0.73
CA THR A 53 14.63 5.61 0.73
C THR A 53 15.23 5.62 -0.67
N ILE A 54 14.45 5.25 -1.69
CA ILE A 54 14.87 5.32 -3.09
C ILE A 54 15.02 6.78 -3.52
N ALA A 55 14.12 7.67 -3.08
CA ALA A 55 14.17 9.09 -3.34
C ALA A 55 15.49 9.73 -2.88
N GLU A 56 15.95 9.35 -1.68
CA GLU A 56 17.22 9.83 -1.12
C GLU A 56 18.45 9.32 -1.90
N ALA A 57 18.31 8.21 -2.63
CA ALA A 57 19.37 7.64 -3.45
C ALA A 57 19.46 8.25 -4.87
N VAL A 58 18.48 9.07 -5.26
CA VAL A 58 18.53 9.79 -6.54
C VAL A 58 19.48 10.97 -6.41
N GLN A 59 20.51 10.98 -7.26
CA GLN A 59 21.49 12.07 -7.36
C GLN A 59 21.41 12.68 -8.76
N TRP A 60 21.82 13.93 -8.87
CA TRP A 60 21.87 14.61 -10.14
C TRP A 60 23.32 14.81 -10.56
N GLU A 61 23.71 14.16 -11.65
CA GLU A 61 25.04 14.32 -12.23
C GLU A 61 24.91 14.92 -13.64
N ALA A 62 25.56 16.05 -13.86
CA ALA A 62 25.53 16.75 -15.13
C ALA A 62 24.13 17.05 -15.69
N GLY A 63 23.14 17.29 -14.82
CA GLY A 63 21.75 17.57 -15.19
C GLY A 63 20.91 16.34 -15.54
N GLN A 64 21.43 15.14 -15.29
CA GLN A 64 20.68 13.89 -15.46
C GLN A 64 20.49 13.16 -14.13
N PRO A 65 19.33 12.57 -13.88
CA PRO A 65 19.12 11.80 -12.66
C PRO A 65 19.85 10.46 -12.73
N VAL A 66 20.71 10.23 -11.74
CA VAL A 66 21.42 8.97 -11.54
C VAL A 66 20.95 8.33 -10.25
N VAL A 67 20.69 7.04 -10.27
CA VAL A 67 20.19 6.32 -9.12
C VAL A 67 21.19 5.25 -8.71
N GLU A 68 21.90 5.48 -7.63
CA GLU A 68 22.78 4.49 -6.99
C GLU A 68 22.10 3.94 -5.73
N ILE A 69 21.30 2.90 -5.87
CA ILE A 69 20.70 2.24 -4.71
C ILE A 69 21.72 1.27 -4.11
N PRO A 70 22.15 1.47 -2.85
CA PRO A 70 23.02 0.52 -2.18
C PRO A 70 22.36 -0.85 -2.13
N SER A 71 23.11 -1.89 -2.47
CA SER A 71 22.62 -3.28 -2.43
C SER A 71 22.09 -3.68 -1.05
N ALA A 72 22.61 -3.07 0.01
CA ALA A 72 22.12 -3.24 1.37
C ALA A 72 20.69 -2.73 1.56
N ALA A 73 20.30 -1.62 0.92
CA ALA A 73 18.93 -1.10 0.98
C ALA A 73 17.95 -2.05 0.28
N LEU A 74 18.32 -2.59 -0.88
CA LEU A 74 17.52 -3.61 -1.56
C LEU A 74 17.39 -4.90 -0.74
N GLN A 75 18.44 -5.32 -0.01
CA GLN A 75 18.38 -6.46 0.87
C GLN A 75 17.45 -6.23 2.06
N ILE A 76 17.44 -5.05 2.66
CA ILE A 76 16.53 -4.72 3.76
C ILE A 76 15.06 -4.79 3.31
N LEU A 77 14.78 -4.32 2.11
CA LEU A 77 13.44 -4.40 1.52
C LEU A 77 13.03 -5.85 1.19
N ALA A 78 13.98 -6.69 0.77
CA ALA A 78 13.73 -8.09 0.40
C ALA A 78 13.67 -9.07 1.59
N THR A 79 14.19 -8.71 2.77
CA THR A 79 14.54 -9.70 3.82
C THR A 79 13.36 -10.08 4.71
N ARG A 80 12.24 -9.37 4.72
CA ARG A 80 11.24 -9.62 5.78
C ARG A 80 10.22 -10.71 5.52
N HIS A 81 9.90 -11.09 4.27
CA HIS A 81 8.86 -12.13 4.06
C HIS A 81 8.95 -12.88 2.72
N GLN A 82 10.12 -13.05 2.11
CA GLN A 82 10.26 -13.61 0.75
C GLN A 82 9.47 -12.81 -0.33
N GLU A 83 8.97 -11.65 0.02
CA GLU A 83 8.28 -10.76 -0.90
C GLU A 83 9.33 -10.01 -1.72
N ARG A 84 9.17 -10.09 -3.03
CA ARG A 84 10.02 -9.36 -3.97
C ARG A 84 9.53 -7.93 -4.04
N VAL A 85 10.31 -6.99 -3.59
CA VAL A 85 10.06 -5.57 -3.82
C VAL A 85 10.57 -5.21 -5.21
N PHE A 86 9.70 -4.60 -5.98
CA PHE A 86 10.04 -4.08 -7.29
C PHE A 86 10.00 -2.56 -7.23
N TYR A 87 10.87 -1.92 -7.98
CA TYR A 87 10.88 -0.47 -8.07
C TYR A 87 11.17 -0.03 -9.49
N ALA A 88 10.72 1.18 -9.82
CA ALA A 88 11.09 1.90 -11.03
C ALA A 88 11.23 3.38 -10.69
N VAL A 89 12.25 3.98 -11.27
CA VAL A 89 12.45 5.42 -11.27
C VAL A 89 12.26 5.88 -12.71
N LEU A 90 11.32 6.79 -12.91
CA LEU A 90 10.96 7.30 -14.23
C LEU A 90 11.38 8.75 -14.37
N ASP A 91 11.81 9.13 -15.58
CA ASP A 91 12.01 10.52 -15.97
C ASP A 91 10.68 11.23 -16.30
N ALA A 92 10.76 12.51 -16.69
CA ALA A 92 9.63 13.33 -17.09
C ALA A 92 8.83 12.76 -18.28
N ASP A 93 9.48 12.02 -19.16
CA ASP A 93 8.86 11.37 -20.30
C ASP A 93 8.21 10.03 -19.95
N GLY A 94 8.38 9.57 -18.70
CA GLY A 94 7.90 8.28 -18.20
C GLY A 94 8.78 7.12 -18.65
N GLN A 95 10.05 7.39 -19.00
CA GLN A 95 11.04 6.37 -19.31
C GLN A 95 11.71 5.88 -18.03
N THR A 96 12.00 4.59 -17.97
CA THR A 96 12.66 4.03 -16.79
C THR A 96 14.15 4.35 -16.80
N ILE A 97 14.60 5.13 -15.83
CA ILE A 97 16.01 5.44 -15.58
C ILE A 97 16.69 4.29 -14.86
N SER A 98 16.03 3.77 -13.82
CA SER A 98 16.53 2.68 -13.00
C SER A 98 15.36 1.86 -12.44
N GLY A 99 15.58 0.57 -12.24
CA GLY A 99 14.56 -0.28 -11.61
C GLY A 99 14.61 -1.72 -12.06
N ASN A 100 13.82 -2.53 -11.37
CA ASN A 100 13.59 -3.94 -11.67
C ASN A 100 12.09 -4.25 -11.88
N LEU A 101 11.25 -3.23 -11.89
CA LEU A 101 9.83 -3.38 -12.16
C LEU A 101 9.62 -3.71 -13.64
N ASN A 102 9.14 -4.92 -13.92
CA ASN A 102 8.90 -5.40 -15.28
C ASN A 102 7.41 -5.26 -15.66
N MET A 103 6.89 -4.05 -15.44
CA MET A 103 5.52 -3.68 -15.78
C MET A 103 5.50 -2.23 -16.27
N ALA A 104 4.80 -1.97 -17.38
CA ALA A 104 4.58 -0.62 -17.84
C ALA A 104 3.59 0.09 -16.92
N ILE A 105 3.98 1.24 -16.40
CA ILE A 105 3.12 2.06 -15.54
C ILE A 105 2.21 2.92 -16.43
N PRO A 106 0.88 2.80 -16.31
CA PRO A 106 -0.05 3.58 -17.11
C PRO A 106 0.16 5.10 -16.94
N ARG A 107 0.08 5.85 -18.02
CA ARG A 107 0.25 7.31 -17.98
C ARG A 107 -0.77 8.03 -17.07
N GLU A 108 -1.92 7.44 -16.89
CA GLU A 108 -2.94 7.97 -15.97
C GLU A 108 -2.46 7.90 -14.52
N TRP A 109 -1.84 6.79 -14.11
CA TRP A 109 -1.25 6.64 -12.77
C TRP A 109 -0.08 7.59 -12.57
N GLN A 110 0.77 7.75 -13.59
CA GLN A 110 1.88 8.71 -13.54
C GLN A 110 1.37 10.13 -13.30
N ARG A 111 0.29 10.55 -13.97
CA ARG A 111 -0.33 11.87 -13.76
C ARG A 111 -0.91 12.02 -12.36
N GLN A 112 -1.50 10.97 -11.79
CA GLN A 112 -2.01 11.03 -10.42
C GLN A 112 -0.87 11.11 -9.41
N ALA A 113 0.18 10.32 -9.59
CA ALA A 113 1.37 10.33 -8.73
C ALA A 113 2.13 11.65 -8.76
N ALA A 114 2.06 12.40 -9.87
CA ALA A 114 2.61 13.74 -10.00
C ALA A 114 1.85 14.80 -9.17
N LEU A 115 0.57 14.56 -8.89
CA LEU A 115 -0.23 15.49 -8.09
C LEU A 115 -0.11 15.23 -6.58
N GLN A 116 -0.04 13.95 -6.21
CA GLN A 116 0.09 13.51 -4.82
C GLN A 116 0.54 12.05 -4.76
N PRO A 117 1.24 11.65 -3.68
CA PRO A 117 1.55 10.25 -3.46
C PRO A 117 0.29 9.40 -3.51
N THR A 118 0.29 8.34 -4.31
CA THR A 118 -0.91 7.54 -4.57
C THR A 118 -0.59 6.06 -4.60
N TRP A 119 -1.56 5.25 -4.15
CA TRP A 119 -1.46 3.79 -4.12
C TRP A 119 -2.39 3.18 -5.15
N PHE A 120 -1.88 2.20 -5.88
CA PHE A 120 -2.60 1.47 -6.91
C PHE A 120 -2.62 -0.02 -6.60
N SER A 121 -3.72 -0.66 -6.91
CA SER A 121 -3.84 -2.11 -6.82
C SER A 121 -4.13 -2.65 -8.22
N GLU A 122 -3.31 -3.59 -8.66
CA GLU A 122 -3.41 -4.20 -9.99
C GLU A 122 -3.21 -5.70 -9.88
N THR A 123 -3.79 -6.46 -10.80
CA THR A 123 -3.53 -7.89 -10.92
C THR A 123 -2.65 -8.14 -12.13
N HIS A 124 -1.37 -8.40 -11.90
CA HIS A 124 -0.42 -8.69 -12.95
C HIS A 124 -0.13 -10.19 -13.00
N ARG A 125 -0.41 -10.83 -14.16
CA ARG A 125 -0.23 -12.29 -14.36
C ARG A 125 -0.90 -13.16 -13.29
N GLY A 126 -2.08 -12.76 -12.83
CA GLY A 126 -2.85 -13.49 -11.81
C GLY A 126 -2.39 -13.28 -10.36
N THR A 127 -1.38 -12.44 -10.14
CA THR A 127 -0.91 -12.07 -8.80
C THR A 127 -1.36 -10.66 -8.47
N PRO A 128 -1.94 -10.41 -7.29
CA PRO A 128 -2.29 -9.05 -6.86
C PRO A 128 -1.02 -8.28 -6.53
N TRP A 129 -0.93 -7.08 -7.06
CA TRP A 129 0.17 -6.15 -6.81
C TRP A 129 -0.37 -4.90 -6.14
N ARG A 130 0.40 -4.38 -5.21
CA ARG A 130 0.18 -3.07 -4.61
C ARG A 130 1.35 -2.18 -4.99
N LEU A 131 1.08 -1.04 -5.61
CA LEU A 131 2.08 -0.10 -6.06
C LEU A 131 1.88 1.24 -5.35
N HIS A 132 2.97 1.87 -5.00
CA HIS A 132 3.03 3.25 -4.52
C HIS A 132 3.80 4.09 -5.52
N GLY A 133 3.18 5.16 -6.01
CA GLY A 133 3.77 6.11 -6.93
C GLY A 133 3.84 7.50 -6.33
N ARG A 134 4.98 8.17 -6.47
CA ARG A 134 5.15 9.58 -6.08
C ARG A 134 6.13 10.30 -6.99
N GLU A 135 5.93 11.58 -7.15
CA GLU A 135 6.93 12.47 -7.73
C GLU A 135 7.91 12.93 -6.65
N LEU A 136 9.17 13.09 -7.05
CA LEU A 136 10.18 13.68 -6.20
C LEU A 136 9.95 15.19 -6.16
N ASP A 137 9.58 15.67 -4.98
CA ASP A 137 9.51 17.10 -4.69
C ASP A 137 10.91 17.58 -4.31
N SER A 138 11.60 18.17 -5.28
CA SER A 138 12.96 18.63 -5.12
C SER A 138 13.01 20.08 -4.64
N ALA A 139 12.75 20.29 -3.36
CA ALA A 139 12.99 21.59 -2.74
C ALA A 139 14.47 21.95 -2.84
N GLY A 140 14.81 22.79 -3.81
CA GLY A 140 16.17 23.28 -4.03
C GLY A 140 16.82 22.90 -5.36
N TRP A 141 16.16 22.18 -6.22
CA TRP A 141 16.65 21.86 -7.56
C TRP A 141 16.00 22.81 -8.58
N GLU A 142 16.59 23.97 -8.72
CA GLU A 142 16.18 24.94 -9.75
C GLU A 142 16.42 24.32 -11.13
N THR A 143 15.39 24.06 -11.91
CA THR A 143 15.41 23.64 -13.33
C THR A 143 15.63 22.15 -13.64
N GLN A 144 15.09 21.22 -12.86
CA GLN A 144 15.24 19.80 -13.20
C GLN A 144 13.89 19.17 -13.56
N ASP A 145 13.95 18.27 -14.53
CA ASP A 145 12.76 17.55 -14.95
C ASP A 145 12.23 16.67 -13.82
N PRO A 146 10.89 16.55 -13.64
CA PRO A 146 10.33 15.77 -12.56
C PRO A 146 10.70 14.29 -12.69
N VAL A 147 11.05 13.68 -11.56
CA VAL A 147 11.36 12.25 -11.46
C VAL A 147 10.29 11.58 -10.63
N GLN A 148 9.78 10.45 -11.07
CA GLN A 148 8.79 9.66 -10.34
C GLN A 148 9.39 8.37 -9.82
N ILE A 149 9.03 8.01 -8.59
CA ILE A 149 9.42 6.75 -7.95
C ILE A 149 8.18 5.88 -7.80
N TRP A 150 8.35 4.63 -8.20
CA TRP A 150 7.35 3.59 -8.11
C TRP A 150 7.92 2.38 -7.37
N VAL A 151 7.19 1.91 -6.36
CA VAL A 151 7.57 0.75 -5.54
C VAL A 151 6.40 -0.22 -5.39
#